data_946ec6033b7725387572a4d620a71236
#
_entry.id   946ec6033b7725387572a4d620a71236
#
_cell.length_a   1.000
_cell.length_b   1.000
_cell.length_c   1.000
_cell.angle_alpha   90.00
_cell.angle_beta   90.00
_cell.angle_gamma   90.00
#
_symmetry.space_group_name_H-M   'P 1'
#
loop_
_entity.id
_entity.type
_entity.pdbx_description
1 polymer ?
#
loop_
_entity_poly.entity_id
_entity_poly.type
_entity_poly.pdbx_seq_one_letter_code
_entity_poly.pdbx_strand_id
1 'polypeptide(L)'
;TLKRWKEKDERTLTEKATGLLAQCKEITIVSIDAEGFPRPVPMSKISSKGCNEVWLATAANSVKVTDFKLNNKAGLCYSNYGDSVGLRGIIEIITDDNIRKEMWQDWLINHFPYGHTDPNFVLLHFIGKEATFWINGEFSHKKL
;
A
#
# COMPACT_ATOMS: atom_id res chain seq x y z
N THR A 1 -37.85 2.62 11.38
CA THR A 1 -37.40 1.89 10.22
C THR A 1 -35.87 1.87 10.13
N LEU A 2 -35.35 0.86 9.47
CA LEU A 2 -33.91 0.72 9.25
C LEU A 2 -33.26 1.95 8.59
N LYS A 3 -34.03 2.68 7.78
CA LYS A 3 -33.54 3.91 7.13
C LYS A 3 -33.18 5.03 8.11
N ARG A 4 -33.78 5.06 9.29
CA ARG A 4 -33.47 6.06 10.29
C ARG A 4 -32.15 5.83 10.99
N TRP A 5 -31.65 4.60 10.95
CA TRP A 5 -30.42 4.21 11.61
C TRP A 5 -29.20 4.25 10.69
N LYS A 6 -29.42 4.42 9.39
CA LYS A 6 -28.36 4.65 8.43
C LYS A 6 -28.23 6.15 8.19
N GLU A 7 -27.39 6.79 8.97
CA GLU A 7 -26.97 8.14 8.63
C GLU A 7 -26.35 8.12 7.23
N LYS A 8 -26.73 9.07 6.43
CA LYS A 8 -26.15 9.24 5.11
C LYS A 8 -24.71 9.65 5.28
N ASP A 9 -23.77 8.81 4.87
CA ASP A 9 -22.37 9.14 4.83
C ASP A 9 -22.10 10.08 3.66
N GLU A 10 -21.87 11.35 3.97
CA GLU A 10 -21.67 12.39 2.95
C GLU A 10 -20.25 12.48 2.43
N ARG A 11 -19.31 11.67 2.97
CA ARG A 11 -17.95 11.63 2.46
C ARG A 11 -17.96 11.13 1.02
N THR A 12 -17.06 11.67 0.21
CA THR A 12 -16.84 11.15 -1.14
C THR A 12 -16.27 9.74 -1.07
N LEU A 13 -16.34 9.01 -2.18
CA LEU A 13 -15.76 7.67 -2.29
C LEU A 13 -14.27 7.68 -1.96
N THR A 14 -13.53 8.67 -2.48
CA THR A 14 -12.10 8.85 -2.21
C THR A 14 -11.82 9.12 -0.74
N GLU A 15 -12.65 9.94 -0.08
CA GLU A 15 -12.50 10.21 1.37
C GLU A 15 -12.75 8.96 2.21
N LYS A 16 -13.76 8.15 1.86
CA LYS A 16 -14.02 6.87 2.53
C LYS A 16 -12.85 5.91 2.38
N ALA A 17 -12.31 5.80 1.17
CA ALA A 17 -11.14 4.96 0.88
C ALA A 17 -9.90 5.45 1.62
N THR A 18 -9.71 6.77 1.72
CA THR A 18 -8.61 7.37 2.48
C THR A 18 -8.68 7.00 3.96
N GLY A 19 -9.88 7.09 4.55
CA GLY A 19 -10.10 6.67 5.94
C GLY A 19 -9.86 5.18 6.15
N LEU A 20 -10.29 4.36 5.19
CA LEU A 20 -10.07 2.92 5.23
C LEU A 20 -8.57 2.60 5.20
N LEU A 21 -7.83 3.18 4.27
CA LEU A 21 -6.39 2.96 4.17
C LEU A 21 -5.65 3.40 5.43
N ALA A 22 -6.03 4.54 5.99
CA ALA A 22 -5.40 5.05 7.22
C ALA A 22 -5.55 4.08 8.39
N GLN A 23 -6.66 3.34 8.46
CA GLN A 23 -6.91 2.34 9.50
C GLN A 23 -6.21 1.01 9.26
N CYS A 24 -5.86 0.70 8.02
CA CYS A 24 -5.21 -0.57 7.68
C CYS A 24 -3.73 -0.54 8.05
N LYS A 25 -3.33 -1.37 9.01
CA LYS A 25 -1.92 -1.56 9.35
C LYS A 25 -1.20 -2.48 8.37
N GLU A 26 -1.94 -3.42 7.78
CA GLU A 26 -1.45 -4.35 6.77
C GLU A 26 -2.17 -4.12 5.45
N ILE A 27 -1.42 -4.28 4.38
CA ILE A 27 -1.93 -4.23 3.01
C ILE A 27 -1.34 -5.39 2.23
N THR A 28 -1.93 -5.73 1.10
CA THR A 28 -1.35 -6.71 0.18
C THR A 28 -0.75 -5.99 -1.01
N ILE A 29 0.55 -6.20 -1.22
CA ILE A 29 1.26 -5.71 -2.41
C ILE A 29 1.40 -6.86 -3.41
N VAL A 30 1.34 -6.55 -4.70
CA VAL A 30 1.45 -7.53 -5.76
C VAL A 30 2.53 -7.08 -6.74
N SER A 31 3.58 -7.89 -6.88
CA SER A 31 4.59 -7.71 -7.93
C SER A 31 4.33 -8.70 -9.08
N ILE A 32 4.99 -8.45 -10.20
CA ILE A 32 4.96 -9.36 -11.37
C ILE A 32 6.37 -9.94 -11.49
N ASP A 33 6.49 -11.27 -11.47
CA ASP A 33 7.77 -11.93 -11.60
C ASP A 33 8.26 -11.99 -13.07
N ALA A 34 9.47 -12.53 -13.27
CA ALA A 34 10.09 -12.60 -14.59
C ALA A 34 9.29 -13.48 -15.58
N GLU A 35 8.45 -14.38 -15.07
CA GLU A 35 7.60 -15.26 -15.89
C GLU A 35 6.22 -14.63 -16.16
N GLY A 36 5.94 -13.45 -15.61
CA GLY A 36 4.66 -12.75 -15.77
C GLY A 36 3.62 -13.14 -14.74
N PHE A 37 3.96 -13.92 -13.72
CA PHE A 37 3.01 -14.28 -12.67
C PHE A 37 2.91 -13.19 -11.60
N PRO A 38 1.69 -12.89 -11.13
CA PRO A 38 1.51 -12.01 -9.99
C PRO A 38 1.90 -12.71 -8.69
N ARG A 39 2.57 -11.95 -7.81
CA ARG A 39 3.05 -12.43 -6.51
C ARG A 39 2.45 -11.56 -5.39
N PRO A 40 1.31 -11.94 -4.81
CA PRO A 40 0.71 -11.21 -3.70
C PRO A 40 1.40 -11.53 -2.38
N VAL A 41 1.68 -10.50 -1.57
CA VAL A 41 2.29 -10.63 -0.25
C VAL A 41 1.67 -9.62 0.70
N PRO A 42 1.18 -10.05 1.88
CA PRO A 42 0.78 -9.10 2.91
C PRO A 42 1.99 -8.43 3.54
N MET A 43 1.90 -7.14 3.80
CA MET A 43 2.98 -6.35 4.38
C MET A 43 2.44 -5.33 5.36
N SER A 44 3.25 -5.01 6.37
CA SER A 44 2.96 -3.91 7.28
C SER A 44 3.23 -2.59 6.58
N LYS A 45 2.28 -1.69 6.70
CA LYS A 45 2.38 -0.34 6.14
C LYS A 45 3.20 0.54 7.07
N ILE A 46 4.11 1.34 6.52
CA ILE A 46 4.82 2.39 7.25
C ILE A 46 3.95 3.64 7.33
N SER A 47 3.45 4.10 6.19
CA SER A 47 2.71 5.35 6.06
C SER A 47 1.85 5.32 4.82
N SER A 48 0.82 6.15 4.79
CA SER A 48 -0.02 6.33 3.62
C SER A 48 -0.53 7.75 3.54
N LYS A 49 -0.90 8.17 2.34
CA LYS A 49 -1.49 9.48 2.08
C LYS A 49 -2.60 9.32 1.04
N GLY A 50 -3.77 9.92 1.32
CA GLY A 50 -4.91 9.73 0.44
C GLY A 50 -5.35 8.27 0.40
N CYS A 51 -5.95 7.87 -0.70
CA CYS A 51 -6.42 6.49 -0.89
C CYS A 51 -5.44 5.63 -1.69
N ASN A 52 -4.36 6.19 -2.22
CA ASN A 52 -3.54 5.54 -3.25
C ASN A 52 -2.02 5.69 -3.08
N GLU A 53 -1.53 6.36 -2.05
CA GLU A 53 -0.09 6.48 -1.80
C GLU A 53 0.29 5.71 -0.55
N VAL A 54 1.23 4.77 -0.68
CA VAL A 54 1.63 3.88 0.41
C VAL A 54 3.14 3.72 0.44
N TRP A 55 3.69 3.78 1.66
CA TRP A 55 5.09 3.54 1.93
C TRP A 55 5.26 2.23 2.69
N LEU A 56 6.18 1.39 2.21
CA LEU A 56 6.49 0.08 2.77
C LEU A 56 7.98 -0.06 2.95
N ALA A 57 8.40 -0.88 3.93
CA ALA A 57 9.80 -1.26 4.09
C ALA A 57 9.98 -2.71 3.68
N THR A 58 11.11 -3.01 3.06
CA THR A 58 11.47 -4.38 2.71
C THR A 58 12.98 -4.55 2.67
N ALA A 59 13.43 -5.81 2.69
CA ALA A 59 14.84 -6.14 2.55
C ALA A 59 15.30 -5.94 1.11
N ALA A 60 16.49 -5.36 0.93
CA ALA A 60 17.06 -5.12 -0.39
C ALA A 60 17.21 -6.41 -1.23
N ASN A 61 17.40 -7.56 -0.56
CA ASN A 61 17.55 -8.86 -1.20
C ASN A 61 16.23 -9.64 -1.30
N SER A 62 15.09 -9.01 -1.04
CA SER A 62 13.80 -9.68 -1.15
C SER A 62 13.43 -9.97 -2.61
N VAL A 63 12.60 -11.01 -2.80
CA VAL A 63 12.10 -11.38 -4.14
C VAL A 63 11.31 -10.24 -4.77
N LYS A 64 10.53 -9.50 -3.96
CA LYS A 64 9.75 -8.34 -4.42
C LYS A 64 10.64 -7.28 -5.07
N VAL A 65 11.78 -6.98 -4.45
CA VAL A 65 12.71 -5.97 -4.97
C VAL A 65 13.25 -6.40 -6.32
N THR A 66 13.60 -7.68 -6.46
CA THR A 66 14.01 -8.23 -7.76
C THR A 66 12.91 -8.09 -8.80
N ASP A 67 11.67 -8.43 -8.45
CA ASP A 67 10.52 -8.28 -9.35
C ASP A 67 10.34 -6.81 -9.76
N PHE A 68 10.36 -5.87 -8.81
CA PHE A 68 10.14 -4.46 -9.10
C PHE A 68 11.28 -3.79 -9.87
N LYS A 69 12.49 -4.30 -9.76
CA LYS A 69 13.60 -3.85 -10.61
C LYS A 69 13.40 -4.21 -12.07
N LEU A 70 12.75 -5.34 -12.34
CA LEU A 70 12.42 -5.80 -13.69
C LEU A 70 11.14 -5.16 -14.22
N ASN A 71 10.15 -4.98 -13.36
CA ASN A 71 8.85 -4.45 -13.72
C ASN A 71 8.28 -3.66 -12.54
N ASN A 72 8.22 -2.35 -12.66
CA ASN A 72 7.76 -1.48 -11.59
C ASN A 72 6.24 -1.39 -11.44
N LYS A 73 5.49 -2.07 -12.28
CA LYS A 73 4.04 -2.14 -12.16
C LYS A 73 3.65 -3.01 -10.97
N ALA A 74 2.67 -2.56 -10.23
CA ALA A 74 2.25 -3.20 -9.00
C ALA A 74 0.75 -3.14 -8.81
N GLY A 75 0.25 -4.11 -8.08
CA GLY A 75 -1.07 -4.06 -7.48
C GLY A 75 -0.95 -3.84 -5.98
N LEU A 76 -1.96 -3.24 -5.38
CA LEU A 76 -2.04 -3.10 -3.94
C LEU A 76 -3.50 -3.14 -3.52
N CYS A 77 -3.83 -3.89 -2.48
CA CYS A 77 -5.18 -3.86 -1.96
C CYS A 77 -5.20 -3.76 -0.43
N TYR A 78 -6.26 -3.15 0.05
CA TYR A 78 -6.54 -3.04 1.47
C TYR A 78 -8.03 -3.21 1.72
N SER A 79 -8.37 -3.73 2.88
CA SER A 79 -9.77 -4.03 3.22
C SER A 79 -9.98 -4.00 4.73
N ASN A 80 -11.20 -3.69 5.13
CA ASN A 80 -11.64 -3.76 6.51
C ASN A 80 -13.18 -3.76 6.56
N TYR A 81 -13.75 -4.61 7.41
CA TYR A 81 -15.20 -4.66 7.64
C TYR A 81 -16.07 -4.74 6.36
N GLY A 82 -15.64 -5.52 5.38
CA GLY A 82 -16.40 -5.72 4.15
C GLY A 82 -16.17 -4.68 3.07
N ASP A 83 -15.48 -3.58 3.38
CA ASP A 83 -15.06 -2.60 2.39
C ASP A 83 -13.66 -2.94 1.86
N SER A 84 -13.41 -2.71 0.61
CA SER A 84 -12.12 -2.97 -0.01
C SER A 84 -11.79 -2.01 -1.15
N VAL A 85 -10.50 -1.84 -1.37
CA VAL A 85 -9.97 -1.08 -2.50
C VAL A 85 -8.83 -1.86 -3.13
N GLY A 86 -8.92 -2.08 -4.42
CA GLY A 86 -7.84 -2.64 -5.23
C GLY A 86 -7.24 -1.56 -6.11
N LEU A 87 -5.92 -1.45 -6.11
CA LEU A 87 -5.19 -0.43 -6.84
C LEU A 87 -4.26 -1.06 -7.87
N ARG A 88 -4.14 -0.41 -9.01
CA ARG A 88 -3.09 -0.65 -10.00
C ARG A 88 -2.20 0.58 -10.00
N GLY A 89 -0.91 0.39 -9.94
CA GLY A 89 0.00 1.52 -9.85
C GLY A 89 1.44 1.16 -10.09
N ILE A 90 2.31 2.00 -9.58
CA ILE A 90 3.76 1.94 -9.82
C ILE A 90 4.50 1.98 -8.49
N ILE A 91 5.55 1.18 -8.40
CA ILE A 91 6.49 1.16 -7.28
C ILE A 91 7.76 1.90 -7.69
N GLU A 92 8.24 2.74 -6.79
CA GLU A 92 9.60 3.26 -6.80
C GLU A 92 10.37 2.65 -5.63
N ILE A 93 11.56 2.08 -5.92
CA ILE A 93 12.45 1.56 -4.88
C ILE A 93 13.33 2.72 -4.42
N ILE A 94 13.27 3.05 -3.13
CA ILE A 94 13.96 4.20 -2.58
C ILE A 94 15.07 3.74 -1.64
N THR A 95 16.29 4.17 -1.96
CA THR A 95 17.51 3.90 -1.19
C THR A 95 18.17 5.18 -0.65
N ASP A 96 17.59 6.35 -0.92
CA ASP A 96 18.09 7.63 -0.43
C ASP A 96 18.15 7.67 1.09
N ASP A 97 19.32 8.02 1.64
CA ASP A 97 19.57 7.99 3.08
C ASP A 97 18.67 8.95 3.86
N ASN A 98 18.39 10.13 3.31
CA ASN A 98 17.55 11.11 3.99
C ASN A 98 16.09 10.66 4.06
N ILE A 99 15.58 10.10 2.98
CA ILE A 99 14.21 9.59 2.94
C ILE A 99 14.07 8.38 3.86
N ARG A 100 15.04 7.47 3.86
CA ARG A 100 15.05 6.32 4.76
C ARG A 100 15.05 6.73 6.23
N LYS A 101 15.83 7.77 6.58
CA LYS A 101 15.86 8.33 7.92
C LYS A 101 14.51 8.95 8.30
N GLU A 102 13.93 9.73 7.40
CA GLU A 102 12.65 10.40 7.62
C GLU A 102 11.49 9.43 7.81
N MET A 103 11.49 8.33 7.03
CA MET A 103 10.43 7.32 7.07
C MET A 103 10.66 6.23 8.13
N TRP A 104 11.79 6.24 8.82
CA TRP A 104 12.13 5.23 9.82
C TRP A 104 11.13 5.24 10.97
N GLN A 105 10.75 4.03 11.41
CA GLN A 105 9.93 3.81 12.61
C GLN A 105 10.64 2.80 13.51
N ASP A 106 10.57 3.00 14.82
CA ASP A 106 11.35 2.22 15.78
C ASP A 106 11.11 0.71 15.74
N TRP A 107 9.90 0.30 15.41
CA TRP A 107 9.57 -1.14 15.29
C TRP A 107 10.36 -1.83 14.17
N LEU A 108 10.85 -1.09 13.20
CA LEU A 108 11.66 -1.63 12.09
C LEU A 108 13.01 -2.18 12.56
N ILE A 109 13.46 -1.84 13.75
CA ILE A 109 14.75 -2.32 14.29
C ILE A 109 14.80 -3.86 14.38
N ASN A 110 13.66 -4.51 14.56
CA ASN A 110 13.57 -5.97 14.62
C ASN A 110 13.92 -6.63 13.28
N HIS A 111 13.77 -5.90 12.18
CA HIS A 111 14.04 -6.38 10.83
C HIS A 111 15.36 -5.82 10.28
N PHE A 112 15.77 -4.64 10.75
CA PHE A 112 16.95 -3.92 10.28
C PHE A 112 17.78 -3.47 11.50
N PRO A 113 18.65 -4.37 12.00
CA PRO A 113 19.35 -4.15 13.28
C PRO A 113 20.24 -2.91 13.31
N TYR A 114 20.72 -2.43 12.16
CA TYR A 114 21.56 -1.24 12.08
C TYR A 114 20.75 0.07 11.95
N GLY A 115 19.43 0.00 12.08
CA GLY A 115 18.57 1.17 11.99
C GLY A 115 18.37 1.67 10.56
N HIS A 116 18.08 2.96 10.42
CA HIS A 116 17.78 3.54 9.10
C HIS A 116 18.99 3.54 8.14
N THR A 117 20.20 3.31 8.64
CA THR A 117 21.40 3.18 7.82
C THR A 117 21.69 1.74 7.40
N ASP A 118 20.88 0.79 7.84
CA ASP A 118 21.06 -0.62 7.48
C ASP A 118 21.03 -0.76 5.95
N PRO A 119 22.10 -1.33 5.34
CA PRO A 119 22.15 -1.44 3.88
C PRO A 119 21.08 -2.35 3.31
N ASN A 120 20.45 -3.19 4.13
CA ASN A 120 19.36 -4.06 3.70
C ASN A 120 17.99 -3.39 3.82
N PHE A 121 17.91 -2.20 4.42
CA PHE A 121 16.66 -1.44 4.55
C PHE A 121 16.41 -0.62 3.29
N VAL A 122 15.38 -0.97 2.54
CA VAL A 122 14.90 -0.17 1.40
C VAL A 122 13.43 0.13 1.57
N LEU A 123 13.00 1.23 0.96
CA LEU A 123 11.59 1.63 0.94
C LEU A 123 10.98 1.31 -0.41
N LEU A 124 9.73 0.91 -0.37
CA LEU A 124 8.88 0.83 -1.55
C LEU A 124 7.85 1.95 -1.46
N HIS A 125 7.86 2.84 -2.44
CA HIS A 125 6.89 3.91 -2.55
C HIS A 125 5.90 3.58 -3.66
N PHE A 126 4.67 3.31 -3.28
CA PHE A 126 3.60 2.94 -4.20
C PHE A 126 2.70 4.14 -4.49
N ILE A 127 2.43 4.37 -5.77
CA ILE A 127 1.44 5.34 -6.24
C ILE A 127 0.42 4.61 -7.11
N GLY A 128 -0.83 4.56 -6.65
CA GLY A 128 -1.94 3.99 -7.39
C GLY A 128 -2.42 4.93 -8.49
N LYS A 129 -2.62 4.38 -9.68
CA LYS A 129 -3.09 5.11 -10.87
C LYS A 129 -4.54 4.86 -11.19
N GLU A 130 -5.09 3.77 -10.68
CA GLU A 130 -6.45 3.32 -10.95
C GLU A 130 -6.94 2.53 -9.75
N ALA A 131 -8.19 2.75 -9.37
CA ALA A 131 -8.80 2.10 -8.21
C ALA A 131 -10.10 1.40 -8.57
N THR A 132 -10.28 0.22 -7.99
CA THR A 132 -11.56 -0.47 -7.92
C THR A 132 -12.01 -0.45 -6.47
N PHE A 133 -13.16 0.14 -6.22
CA PHE A 133 -13.73 0.30 -4.88
C PHE A 133 -14.88 -0.69 -4.68
N TRP A 134 -14.94 -1.31 -3.53
CA TRP A 134 -16.10 -1.99 -3.00
C TRP A 134 -16.39 -1.39 -1.64
N ILE A 135 -17.26 -0.40 -1.60
CA ILE A 135 -17.52 0.38 -0.39
C ILE A 135 -19.05 0.52 -0.21
N ASN A 136 -19.53 0.20 0.98
CA ASN A 136 -20.94 0.21 1.31
C ASN A 136 -21.79 -0.64 0.35
N GLY A 137 -21.23 -1.77 -0.10
CA GLY A 137 -21.94 -2.68 -0.99
C GLY A 137 -22.03 -2.21 -2.44
N GLU A 138 -21.26 -1.21 -2.84
CA GLU A 138 -21.28 -0.69 -4.22
C GLU A 138 -19.91 -0.80 -4.87
N PHE A 139 -19.89 -1.31 -6.10
CA PHE A 139 -18.70 -1.29 -6.94
C PHE A 139 -18.54 0.05 -7.64
N SER A 140 -17.32 0.51 -7.70
CA SER A 140 -16.97 1.67 -8.51
C SER A 140 -15.53 1.52 -9.01
N HIS A 141 -15.25 2.09 -10.17
CA HIS A 141 -13.94 2.04 -10.81
C HIS A 141 -13.56 3.45 -11.25
N LYS A 142 -12.31 3.85 -10.95
CA LYS A 142 -11.89 5.23 -11.17
C LYS A 142 -10.41 5.31 -11.51
N LYS A 143 -10.08 6.10 -12.51
CA LYS A 143 -8.70 6.56 -12.74
C LYS A 143 -8.36 7.67 -11.74
N LEU A 144 -7.17 7.61 -11.22
CA LEU A 144 -6.70 8.54 -10.19
C LEU A 144 -5.71 9.57 -10.75
#